data_496c4708c2321260dbecb9fc18cb2bfb
#
_entry.id   496c4708c2321260dbecb9fc18cb2bfb
#
_cell.length_a   1.000
_cell.length_b   1.000
_cell.length_c   1.000
_cell.angle_alpha   90.00
_cell.angle_beta   90.00
_cell.angle_gamma   90.00
#
_symmetry.space_group_name_H-M   'P 1'
#
loop_
_entity.id
_entity.type
_entity.pdbx_description
1 polymer ?
#
loop_
_entity_poly.entity_id
_entity_poly.type
_entity_poly.pdbx_seq_one_letter_code
_entity_poly.pdbx_strand_id
1 'polypeptide(L)'
;MGALLLLAIVWPDANVAAQTAAPPPAFVYSDGYRTRAKIHKIGSLAMVPLLTTQGLIGRSIFNEPTPGKREWHGRVAWGIGGLFAANTVTGAWNLIEGRKNPNGRKRRLAHGLLMMAADAGFLATALQRPDVTRPDYGGQRSRHRTLAFTSIGLATAGYAVMLFGNR
;
A
#
# COMPACT_ATOMS: atom_id res chain seq x y z
N MET A 1 -74.47 -32.50 -21.41
CA MET A 1 -73.53 -32.65 -20.24
C MET A 1 -72.11 -32.73 -20.79
N GLY A 2 -71.41 -31.62 -20.83
CA GLY A 2 -70.03 -31.53 -21.33
C GLY A 2 -69.06 -31.51 -20.15
N ALA A 3 -68.17 -32.44 -20.07
CA ALA A 3 -67.10 -32.54 -19.06
C ALA A 3 -65.93 -31.67 -19.52
N LEU A 4 -65.62 -30.61 -18.77
CA LEU A 4 -64.38 -29.83 -18.96
C LEU A 4 -63.25 -30.56 -18.26
N LEU A 5 -62.28 -31.06 -19.03
CA LEU A 5 -61.00 -31.56 -18.53
C LEU A 5 -60.03 -30.36 -18.32
N LEU A 6 -59.75 -30.04 -17.06
CA LEU A 6 -58.70 -29.10 -16.68
C LEU A 6 -57.34 -29.82 -16.68
N LEU A 7 -56.50 -29.53 -17.68
CA LEU A 7 -55.09 -29.92 -17.69
C LEU A 7 -54.33 -28.99 -16.74
N ALA A 8 -53.93 -29.52 -15.59
CA ALA A 8 -52.97 -28.85 -14.71
C ALA A 8 -51.54 -28.94 -15.32
N ILE A 9 -51.01 -27.85 -15.83
CA ILE A 9 -49.61 -27.75 -16.26
C ILE A 9 -48.78 -27.58 -14.99
N VAL A 10 -48.08 -28.61 -14.57
CA VAL A 10 -47.07 -28.54 -13.49
C VAL A 10 -45.80 -27.95 -14.07
N TRP A 11 -45.48 -26.73 -13.70
CA TRP A 11 -44.19 -26.14 -14.01
C TRP A 11 -43.15 -26.74 -13.07
N PRO A 12 -42.02 -27.28 -13.55
CA PRO A 12 -40.96 -27.73 -12.67
C PRO A 12 -40.37 -26.48 -11.95
N ASP A 13 -40.35 -26.55 -10.64
CA ASP A 13 -39.79 -25.49 -9.79
C ASP A 13 -38.30 -25.27 -10.17
N ALA A 14 -38.01 -24.20 -10.89
CA ALA A 14 -36.67 -23.79 -11.25
C ALA A 14 -35.75 -23.45 -10.02
N ASN A 15 -36.33 -23.45 -8.83
CA ASN A 15 -35.62 -23.13 -7.59
C ASN A 15 -34.84 -24.32 -6.97
N VAL A 16 -35.09 -25.55 -7.40
CA VAL A 16 -34.42 -26.74 -6.79
C VAL A 16 -32.98 -26.91 -7.28
N ALA A 17 -32.65 -26.44 -8.49
CA ALA A 17 -31.31 -26.57 -9.07
C ALA A 17 -30.28 -25.56 -8.56
N ALA A 18 -30.72 -24.44 -7.95
CA ALA A 18 -29.81 -23.40 -7.48
C ALA A 18 -29.21 -23.64 -6.07
N GLN A 19 -29.70 -24.64 -5.34
CA GLN A 19 -29.32 -24.87 -3.94
C GLN A 19 -28.24 -25.92 -3.70
N THR A 20 -27.72 -26.57 -4.73
CA THR A 20 -26.77 -27.68 -4.57
C THR A 20 -25.34 -27.42 -5.00
N ALA A 21 -25.01 -26.23 -5.50
CA ALA A 21 -23.61 -25.89 -5.79
C ALA A 21 -22.87 -25.55 -4.49
N ALA A 22 -21.98 -26.45 -4.06
CA ALA A 22 -21.07 -26.17 -2.95
C ALA A 22 -20.32 -24.84 -3.22
N PRO A 23 -20.17 -23.97 -2.21
CA PRO A 23 -19.41 -22.73 -2.39
C PRO A 23 -17.99 -23.07 -2.90
N PRO A 24 -17.44 -22.28 -3.83
CA PRO A 24 -16.11 -22.54 -4.35
C PRO A 24 -15.09 -22.60 -3.21
N PRO A 25 -14.11 -23.51 -3.25
CA PRO A 25 -13.15 -23.68 -2.17
C PRO A 25 -12.42 -22.36 -1.89
N ALA A 26 -12.27 -22.02 -0.60
CA ALA A 26 -11.59 -20.82 -0.18
C ALA A 26 -10.13 -20.85 -0.65
N PHE A 27 -9.63 -19.71 -1.15
CA PHE A 27 -8.23 -19.61 -1.58
C PHE A 27 -7.30 -19.78 -0.38
N VAL A 28 -6.39 -20.75 -0.45
CA VAL A 28 -5.43 -21.06 0.63
C VAL A 28 -4.08 -20.42 0.29
N TYR A 29 -3.59 -19.58 1.19
CA TYR A 29 -2.24 -19.00 1.09
C TYR A 29 -1.19 -19.94 1.69
N SER A 30 0.03 -19.93 1.12
CA SER A 30 1.17 -20.66 1.65
C SER A 30 1.62 -20.12 3.02
N ASP A 31 2.34 -20.93 3.79
CA ASP A 31 2.93 -20.48 5.06
C ASP A 31 3.98 -19.38 4.84
N GLY A 32 4.72 -19.48 3.72
CA GLY A 32 5.63 -18.42 3.29
C GLY A 32 4.93 -17.09 3.05
N TYR A 33 3.75 -17.09 2.41
CA TYR A 33 2.93 -15.89 2.27
C TYR A 33 2.55 -15.30 3.63
N ARG A 34 2.06 -16.12 4.54
CA ARG A 34 1.62 -15.68 5.87
C ARG A 34 2.76 -15.03 6.66
N THR A 35 3.95 -15.64 6.61
CA THR A 35 5.14 -15.10 7.25
C THR A 35 5.55 -13.76 6.66
N ARG A 36 5.64 -13.65 5.32
CA ARG A 36 5.96 -12.39 4.64
C ARG A 36 4.91 -11.31 4.90
N ALA A 37 3.61 -11.67 4.92
CA ALA A 37 2.53 -10.74 5.23
C ALA A 37 2.63 -10.19 6.66
N LYS A 38 3.05 -11.02 7.63
CA LYS A 38 3.30 -10.59 9.02
C LYS A 38 4.49 -9.61 9.07
N ILE A 39 5.61 -9.94 8.44
CA ILE A 39 6.80 -9.08 8.37
C ILE A 39 6.43 -7.73 7.71
N HIS A 40 5.78 -7.78 6.56
CA HIS A 40 5.32 -6.60 5.83
C HIS A 40 4.40 -5.72 6.68
N LYS A 41 3.44 -6.31 7.40
CA LYS A 41 2.55 -5.57 8.31
C LYS A 41 3.31 -4.88 9.44
N ILE A 42 4.23 -5.58 10.09
CA ILE A 42 5.04 -5.01 11.18
C ILE A 42 5.90 -3.86 10.65
N GLY A 43 6.59 -4.06 9.51
CA GLY A 43 7.38 -3.03 8.86
C GLY A 43 6.54 -1.80 8.47
N SER A 44 5.33 -2.03 7.93
CA SER A 44 4.40 -0.94 7.59
C SER A 44 3.95 -0.14 8.83
N LEU A 45 3.70 -0.78 9.96
CA LEU A 45 3.36 -0.10 11.21
C LEU A 45 4.53 0.74 11.73
N ALA A 46 5.77 0.23 11.64
CA ALA A 46 6.97 0.96 12.04
C ALA A 46 7.25 2.18 11.17
N MET A 47 6.79 2.18 9.89
CA MET A 47 6.92 3.33 9.00
C MET A 47 6.21 4.58 9.50
N VAL A 48 5.05 4.44 10.15
CA VAL A 48 4.24 5.59 10.56
C VAL A 48 5.03 6.54 11.48
N PRO A 49 5.58 6.09 12.63
CA PRO A 49 6.38 6.96 13.48
C PRO A 49 7.67 7.44 12.80
N LEU A 50 8.31 6.61 11.95
CA LEU A 50 9.53 7.00 11.26
C LEU A 50 9.29 8.12 10.25
N LEU A 51 8.26 8.03 9.41
CA LEU A 51 7.90 9.07 8.45
C LEU A 51 7.45 10.36 9.15
N THR A 52 6.72 10.24 10.26
CA THR A 52 6.35 11.39 11.09
C THR A 52 7.58 12.09 11.63
N THR A 53 8.51 11.35 12.24
CA THR A 53 9.77 11.86 12.75
C THR A 53 10.60 12.53 11.65
N GLN A 54 10.72 11.87 10.50
CA GLN A 54 11.46 12.40 9.34
C GLN A 54 10.86 13.71 8.84
N GLY A 55 9.52 13.80 8.76
CA GLY A 55 8.81 15.01 8.35
C GLY A 55 9.01 16.16 9.34
N LEU A 56 8.96 15.88 10.64
CA LEU A 56 9.18 16.88 11.70
C LEU A 56 10.63 17.41 11.71
N ILE A 57 11.62 16.51 11.59
CA ILE A 57 13.03 16.89 11.50
C ILE A 57 13.24 17.71 10.21
N GLY A 58 12.71 17.26 9.07
CA GLY A 58 12.81 17.96 7.79
C GLY A 58 12.20 19.38 7.85
N ARG A 59 11.03 19.52 8.49
CA ARG A 59 10.42 20.84 8.74
C ARG A 59 11.31 21.72 9.64
N SER A 60 11.88 21.15 10.70
CA SER A 60 12.78 21.87 11.59
C SER A 60 14.04 22.36 10.85
N ILE A 61 14.64 21.53 9.98
CA ILE A 61 15.77 21.92 9.13
C ILE A 61 15.37 23.02 8.15
N PHE A 62 14.17 22.94 7.61
CA PHE A 62 13.70 23.96 6.65
C PHE A 62 13.60 25.34 7.30
N ASN A 63 13.18 25.41 8.55
CA ASN A 63 13.05 26.67 9.28
C ASN A 63 14.41 27.14 9.85
N GLU A 64 15.16 26.22 10.47
CA GLU A 64 16.40 26.52 11.17
C GLU A 64 17.40 25.36 10.97
N PRO A 65 18.21 25.41 9.91
CA PRO A 65 19.17 24.36 9.59
C PRO A 65 20.36 24.35 10.54
N THR A 66 20.62 23.19 11.18
CA THR A 66 21.84 22.94 11.95
C THR A 66 22.54 21.66 11.46
N PRO A 67 23.87 21.53 11.66
CA PRO A 67 24.59 20.29 11.29
C PRO A 67 23.99 19.03 11.93
N GLY A 68 23.69 19.08 13.22
CA GLY A 68 23.13 17.94 13.95
C GLY A 68 21.74 17.51 13.44
N LYS A 69 20.85 18.48 13.13
CA LYS A 69 19.54 18.18 12.54
C LYS A 69 19.69 17.48 11.17
N ARG A 70 20.64 17.93 10.34
CA ARG A 70 20.90 17.31 9.02
C ARG A 70 21.43 15.89 9.14
N GLU A 71 22.33 15.67 10.10
CA GLU A 71 22.88 14.36 10.39
C GLU A 71 21.78 13.38 10.83
N TRP A 72 20.94 13.76 11.79
CA TRP A 72 19.81 12.96 12.24
C TRP A 72 18.80 12.68 11.12
N HIS A 73 18.46 13.70 10.32
CA HIS A 73 17.60 13.53 9.15
C HIS A 73 18.16 12.49 8.19
N GLY A 74 19.46 12.53 7.93
CA GLY A 74 20.15 11.54 7.09
C GLY A 74 20.11 10.12 7.69
N ARG A 75 20.38 9.96 8.98
CA ARG A 75 20.34 8.66 9.66
C ARG A 75 18.95 8.03 9.62
N VAL A 76 17.90 8.81 9.95
CA VAL A 76 16.51 8.36 9.89
C VAL A 76 16.11 8.02 8.46
N ALA A 77 16.54 8.82 7.46
CA ALA A 77 16.27 8.54 6.05
C ALA A 77 16.85 7.19 5.58
N TRP A 78 18.05 6.82 6.02
CA TRP A 78 18.64 5.51 5.74
C TRP A 78 17.84 4.37 6.36
N GLY A 79 17.39 4.53 7.61
CA GLY A 79 16.50 3.55 8.28
C GLY A 79 15.18 3.37 7.53
N ILE A 80 14.55 4.47 7.11
CA ILE A 80 13.34 4.47 6.29
C ILE A 80 13.60 3.75 4.96
N GLY A 81 14.68 4.09 4.26
CA GLY A 81 15.03 3.48 2.97
C GLY A 81 15.20 1.96 3.08
N GLY A 82 15.92 1.47 4.09
CA GLY A 82 16.09 0.03 4.34
C GLY A 82 14.78 -0.67 4.64
N LEU A 83 13.92 -0.08 5.48
CA LEU A 83 12.63 -0.66 5.82
C LEU A 83 11.65 -0.63 4.64
N PHE A 84 11.67 0.44 3.82
CA PHE A 84 10.89 0.50 2.59
C PHE A 84 11.32 -0.59 1.61
N ALA A 85 12.61 -0.76 1.38
CA ALA A 85 13.12 -1.81 0.50
C ALA A 85 12.65 -3.20 0.95
N ALA A 86 12.75 -3.51 2.24
CA ALA A 86 12.27 -4.78 2.80
C ALA A 86 10.75 -4.96 2.61
N ASN A 87 9.98 -3.89 2.83
CA ASN A 87 8.53 -3.90 2.63
C ASN A 87 8.15 -4.04 1.15
N THR A 88 8.87 -3.40 0.24
CA THR A 88 8.63 -3.52 -1.20
C THR A 88 8.88 -4.95 -1.67
N VAL A 89 9.98 -5.59 -1.26
CA VAL A 89 10.26 -6.98 -1.59
C VAL A 89 9.17 -7.93 -1.06
N THR A 90 8.83 -7.81 0.21
CA THR A 90 7.80 -8.68 0.83
C THR A 90 6.41 -8.42 0.26
N GLY A 91 6.07 -7.16 0.00
CA GLY A 91 4.81 -6.74 -0.59
C GLY A 91 4.64 -7.19 -2.05
N ALA A 92 5.65 -7.01 -2.88
CA ALA A 92 5.65 -7.44 -4.27
C ALA A 92 5.50 -8.96 -4.38
N TRP A 93 6.25 -9.71 -3.57
CA TRP A 93 6.12 -11.17 -3.54
C TRP A 93 4.72 -11.62 -3.13
N ASN A 94 4.16 -11.02 -2.08
CA ASN A 94 2.80 -11.32 -1.64
C ASN A 94 1.76 -10.92 -2.70
N LEU A 95 1.97 -9.84 -3.44
CA LEU A 95 1.09 -9.44 -4.55
C LEU A 95 1.11 -10.48 -5.68
N ILE A 96 2.29 -10.99 -6.03
CA ILE A 96 2.46 -12.02 -7.06
C ILE A 96 1.79 -13.33 -6.64
N GLU A 97 2.03 -13.80 -5.41
CA GLU A 97 1.42 -15.04 -4.91
C GLU A 97 -0.10 -14.90 -4.75
N GLY A 98 -0.55 -13.75 -4.21
CA GLY A 98 -1.97 -13.47 -4.00
C GLY A 98 -2.75 -13.12 -5.26
N ARG A 99 -2.12 -13.02 -6.45
CA ARG A 99 -2.79 -12.61 -7.70
C ARG A 99 -3.97 -13.49 -8.11
N LYS A 100 -3.89 -14.78 -7.75
CA LYS A 100 -4.94 -15.78 -8.06
C LYS A 100 -6.17 -15.67 -7.16
N ASN A 101 -6.06 -15.01 -6.00
CA ASN A 101 -7.21 -14.80 -5.13
C ASN A 101 -8.04 -13.61 -5.62
N PRO A 102 -9.30 -13.83 -6.07
CA PRO A 102 -10.16 -12.75 -6.56
C PRO A 102 -10.55 -11.77 -5.45
N ASN A 103 -10.64 -12.25 -4.20
CA ASN A 103 -11.10 -11.45 -3.07
C ASN A 103 -10.07 -10.36 -2.72
N GLY A 104 -10.48 -9.09 -2.79
CA GLY A 104 -9.63 -7.94 -2.51
C GLY A 104 -8.50 -7.68 -3.53
N ARG A 105 -8.55 -8.29 -4.74
CA ARG A 105 -7.53 -8.13 -5.78
C ARG A 105 -7.33 -6.67 -6.18
N LYS A 106 -8.42 -5.93 -6.44
CA LYS A 106 -8.35 -4.50 -6.81
C LYS A 106 -7.68 -3.68 -5.72
N ARG A 107 -8.02 -3.92 -4.45
CA ARG A 107 -7.43 -3.24 -3.29
C ARG A 107 -5.93 -3.51 -3.17
N ARG A 108 -5.50 -4.78 -3.27
CA ARG A 108 -4.06 -5.13 -3.23
C ARG A 108 -3.29 -4.48 -4.38
N LEU A 109 -3.87 -4.45 -5.57
CA LEU A 109 -3.26 -3.81 -6.73
C LEU A 109 -3.14 -2.30 -6.54
N ALA A 110 -4.22 -1.63 -6.12
CA ALA A 110 -4.21 -0.19 -5.85
C ALA A 110 -3.18 0.18 -4.78
N HIS A 111 -3.13 -0.59 -3.68
CA HIS A 111 -2.10 -0.44 -2.65
C HIS A 111 -0.69 -0.59 -3.24
N GLY A 112 -0.44 -1.66 -4.00
CA GLY A 112 0.88 -1.92 -4.60
C GLY A 112 1.33 -0.79 -5.53
N LEU A 113 0.44 -0.28 -6.39
CA LEU A 113 0.75 0.83 -7.31
C LEU A 113 1.06 2.12 -6.56
N LEU A 114 0.27 2.46 -5.52
CA LEU A 114 0.53 3.65 -4.69
C LEU A 114 1.86 3.54 -3.94
N MET A 115 2.18 2.36 -3.40
CA MET A 115 3.45 2.14 -2.71
C MET A 115 4.64 2.19 -3.66
N MET A 116 4.55 1.62 -4.87
CA MET A 116 5.60 1.74 -5.89
C MET A 116 5.83 3.20 -6.32
N ALA A 117 4.76 3.98 -6.47
CA ALA A 117 4.87 5.41 -6.76
C ALA A 117 5.52 6.17 -5.59
N ALA A 118 5.19 5.83 -4.34
CA ALA A 118 5.84 6.39 -3.16
C ALA A 118 7.32 6.03 -3.10
N ASP A 119 7.69 4.77 -3.38
CA ASP A 119 9.10 4.31 -3.43
C ASP A 119 9.91 5.11 -4.46
N ALA A 120 9.39 5.26 -5.68
CA ALA A 120 10.02 6.07 -6.72
C ALA A 120 10.20 7.54 -6.29
N GLY A 121 9.19 8.10 -5.62
CA GLY A 121 9.24 9.45 -5.08
C GLY A 121 10.25 9.62 -3.94
N PHE A 122 10.36 8.65 -3.03
CA PHE A 122 11.39 8.68 -1.97
C PHE A 122 12.79 8.52 -2.54
N LEU A 123 12.97 7.66 -3.54
CA LEU A 123 14.25 7.55 -4.25
C LEU A 123 14.61 8.88 -4.92
N ALA A 124 13.69 9.50 -5.64
CA ALA A 124 13.92 10.81 -6.25
C ALA A 124 14.24 11.89 -5.19
N THR A 125 13.58 11.84 -4.02
CA THR A 125 13.87 12.73 -2.89
C THR A 125 15.30 12.54 -2.38
N ALA A 126 15.75 11.30 -2.23
CA ALA A 126 17.10 10.99 -1.78
C ALA A 126 18.17 11.43 -2.80
N LEU A 127 17.91 11.25 -4.09
CA LEU A 127 18.81 11.66 -5.19
C LEU A 127 18.89 13.19 -5.33
N GLN A 128 17.83 13.93 -4.95
CA GLN A 128 17.78 15.39 -4.97
C GLN A 128 18.11 15.99 -3.61
N ARG A 129 19.12 15.44 -2.94
CA ARG A 129 19.61 15.99 -1.66
C ARG A 129 20.14 17.41 -1.86
N PRO A 130 19.63 18.40 -1.06
CA PRO A 130 20.08 19.79 -1.18
C PRO A 130 21.55 19.95 -0.79
N ASP A 131 22.31 20.67 -1.62
CA ASP A 131 23.71 20.99 -1.39
C ASP A 131 23.83 22.47 -0.97
N VAL A 132 24.30 22.69 0.25
CA VAL A 132 24.44 24.03 0.85
C VAL A 132 25.47 24.92 0.15
N THR A 133 26.36 24.34 -0.64
CA THR A 133 27.42 25.06 -1.35
C THR A 133 26.94 25.62 -2.69
N ARG A 134 25.77 25.21 -3.17
CA ARG A 134 25.25 25.60 -4.48
C ARG A 134 24.43 26.87 -4.43
N PRO A 135 24.53 27.74 -5.46
CA PRO A 135 23.76 28.99 -5.53
C PRO A 135 22.24 28.79 -5.49
N ASP A 136 21.74 27.68 -6.04
CA ASP A 136 20.31 27.34 -6.10
C ASP A 136 19.81 26.51 -4.89
N TYR A 137 20.55 26.53 -3.77
CA TYR A 137 20.21 25.79 -2.55
C TYR A 137 18.74 25.95 -2.11
N GLY A 138 18.20 27.17 -2.18
CA GLY A 138 16.80 27.44 -1.85
C GLY A 138 15.81 26.68 -2.73
N GLY A 139 16.06 26.64 -4.03
CA GLY A 139 15.27 25.86 -5.00
C GLY A 139 15.38 24.36 -4.78
N GLN A 140 16.60 23.85 -4.48
CA GLN A 140 16.84 22.45 -4.17
C GLN A 140 16.07 22.01 -2.92
N ARG A 141 16.08 22.81 -1.85
CA ARG A 141 15.31 22.57 -0.62
C ARG A 141 13.82 22.47 -0.88
N SER A 142 13.28 23.40 -1.67
CA SER A 142 11.85 23.39 -2.03
C SER A 142 11.47 22.13 -2.81
N ARG A 143 12.25 21.75 -3.83
CA ARG A 143 12.01 20.53 -4.62
C ARG A 143 12.10 19.27 -3.77
N HIS A 144 13.15 19.12 -2.98
CA HIS A 144 13.31 18.00 -2.05
C HIS A 144 12.12 17.89 -1.08
N ARG A 145 11.68 18.99 -0.50
CA ARG A 145 10.51 19.05 0.39
C ARG A 145 9.23 18.62 -0.33
N THR A 146 8.97 19.15 -1.53
CA THR A 146 7.77 18.82 -2.31
C THR A 146 7.74 17.33 -2.63
N LEU A 147 8.84 16.76 -3.13
CA LEU A 147 8.96 15.35 -3.42
C LEU A 147 8.73 14.49 -2.16
N ALA A 148 9.34 14.86 -1.03
CA ALA A 148 9.19 14.13 0.22
C ALA A 148 7.73 14.09 0.68
N PHE A 149 7.04 15.23 0.73
CA PHE A 149 5.64 15.28 1.18
C PHE A 149 4.68 14.62 0.19
N THR A 150 4.92 14.72 -1.12
CA THR A 150 4.14 13.99 -2.14
C THR A 150 4.29 12.48 -1.93
N SER A 151 5.51 11.99 -1.70
CA SER A 151 5.79 10.57 -1.46
C SER A 151 5.15 10.07 -0.17
N ILE A 152 5.21 10.85 0.91
CA ILE A 152 4.50 10.56 2.17
C ILE A 152 2.99 10.51 1.92
N GLY A 153 2.42 11.42 1.15
CA GLY A 153 1.00 11.43 0.79
C GLY A 153 0.59 10.17 0.03
N LEU A 154 1.38 9.75 -0.97
CA LEU A 154 1.15 8.51 -1.72
C LEU A 154 1.22 7.27 -0.82
N ALA A 155 2.24 7.18 0.05
CA ALA A 155 2.37 6.10 1.01
C ALA A 155 1.18 6.06 1.98
N THR A 156 0.74 7.22 2.48
CA THR A 156 -0.43 7.33 3.37
C THR A 156 -1.71 6.89 2.66
N ALA A 157 -1.92 7.29 1.39
CA ALA A 157 -3.05 6.84 0.59
C ALA A 157 -3.02 5.32 0.37
N GLY A 158 -1.85 4.76 0.05
CA GLY A 158 -1.66 3.32 -0.07
C GLY A 158 -1.99 2.58 1.23
N TYR A 159 -1.59 3.12 2.37
CA TYR A 159 -1.91 2.59 3.69
C TYR A 159 -3.42 2.64 3.97
N ALA A 160 -4.06 3.77 3.70
CA ALA A 160 -5.50 3.97 3.88
C ALA A 160 -6.34 2.99 3.03
N VAL A 161 -5.93 2.70 1.79
CA VAL A 161 -6.58 1.68 0.93
C VAL A 161 -6.61 0.32 1.62
N MET A 162 -5.55 -0.07 2.34
CA MET A 162 -5.52 -1.36 3.05
C MET A 162 -6.35 -1.35 4.34
N LEU A 163 -6.46 -0.21 5.02
CA LEU A 163 -7.24 -0.10 6.27
C LEU A 163 -8.74 0.00 6.01
N PHE A 164 -9.15 0.77 5.00
CA PHE A 164 -10.55 1.16 4.82
C PHE A 164 -11.21 0.56 3.56
N GLY A 165 -10.46 -0.08 2.69
CA GLY A 165 -10.95 -0.59 1.40
C GLY A 165 -11.91 -1.79 1.45
N ASN A 166 -12.36 -2.24 2.62
CA ASN A 166 -13.27 -3.38 2.81
C ASN A 166 -14.72 -2.99 3.17
N ARG A 167 -15.06 -1.69 3.05
CA ARG A 167 -16.41 -1.23 3.33
C ARG A 167 -17.20 -1.04 2.06
#